data_7a33735789c45317c44b3d9d2e3cfd37
#
_entry.id   7a33735789c45317c44b3d9d2e3cfd37
#
_cell.length_a   1.000
_cell.length_b   1.000
_cell.length_c   1.000
_cell.angle_alpha   90.00
_cell.angle_beta   90.00
_cell.angle_gamma   90.00
#
_symmetry.space_group_name_H-M   'P 1'
#
loop_
_entity.id
_entity.type
_entity.pdbx_description
1 polymer ?
#
loop_
_entity_poly.entity_id
_entity_poly.type
_entity_poly.pdbx_seq_one_letter_code
_entity_poly.pdbx_strand_id
1 'polypeptide(L)'
;AFINVDLSPEGCVPVTGSMQGTFASFLTCSQCDEKKDTILFIDPGFPVQKQQLVVMGQKYETFDVYDYRGDKLKEKLESFLKKGNISAIIYSNPNNPSWICLKEEELRIIGELATQYDVIVLEDLAYFAMDFRQDLSKPYQAPFQPSVAHYTDNYVLLISGSKAFSYAGQRIGVSCISDKLYHRSYPGLTKRYGGGTFGTVLIHPVLYALSSGTSHSAQFAMA
;
A
#
# COMPACT_ATOMS: atom_id res chain seq x y z
N ALA A 1 -9.80 4.14 12.94
CA ALA A 1 -9.68 5.26 13.90
C ALA A 1 -9.22 6.57 13.22
N PHE A 2 -7.99 6.62 12.63
CA PHE A 2 -7.39 7.85 12.07
C PHE A 2 -7.74 8.12 10.60
N ILE A 3 -8.21 7.10 9.89
CA ILE A 3 -8.54 7.15 8.45
C ILE A 3 -10.06 7.09 8.24
N ASN A 4 -10.82 6.77 9.29
CA ASN A 4 -12.28 6.54 9.23
C ASN A 4 -12.68 5.45 8.22
N VAL A 5 -12.01 4.30 8.32
CA VAL A 5 -12.29 3.11 7.51
C VAL A 5 -12.49 1.93 8.44
N ASP A 6 -13.56 1.18 8.22
CA ASP A 6 -13.82 -0.07 8.93
C ASP A 6 -13.10 -1.21 8.21
N LEU A 7 -12.39 -2.03 8.99
CA LEU A 7 -11.64 -3.18 8.51
C LEU A 7 -11.84 -4.36 9.46
N SER A 8 -11.95 -5.55 8.90
CA SER A 8 -11.90 -6.78 9.69
C SER A 8 -10.53 -6.93 10.35
N PRO A 9 -10.46 -7.45 11.58
CA PRO A 9 -9.19 -7.69 12.25
C PRO A 9 -8.22 -8.57 11.45
N GLU A 10 -8.74 -9.53 10.67
CA GLU A 10 -7.94 -10.41 9.82
C GLU A 10 -7.17 -9.67 8.70
N GLY A 11 -7.71 -8.54 8.21
CA GLY A 11 -7.05 -7.68 7.25
C GLY A 11 -5.97 -6.77 7.86
N CYS A 12 -5.89 -6.69 9.20
CA CYS A 12 -4.91 -5.87 9.92
C CYS A 12 -3.70 -6.70 10.35
N VAL A 13 -2.72 -6.82 9.47
CA VAL A 13 -1.60 -7.76 9.63
C VAL A 13 -0.35 -7.06 10.15
N PRO A 14 0.13 -7.37 11.36
CA PRO A 14 1.38 -6.83 11.88
C PRO A 14 2.57 -7.22 10.99
N VAL A 15 3.46 -6.25 10.73
CA VAL A 15 4.66 -6.44 9.90
C VAL A 15 5.90 -5.87 10.58
N THR A 16 7.08 -6.40 10.25
CA THR A 16 8.37 -5.94 10.76
C THR A 16 8.77 -4.62 10.07
N GLY A 17 8.07 -3.54 10.43
CA GLY A 17 8.08 -2.26 9.74
C GLY A 17 7.38 -2.31 8.37
N SER A 18 6.93 -1.16 7.87
CA SER A 18 6.26 -1.07 6.56
C SER A 18 7.12 -1.62 5.40
N MET A 19 8.46 -1.67 5.56
CA MET A 19 9.37 -2.23 4.56
C MET A 19 9.14 -3.73 4.32
N GLN A 20 8.82 -4.52 5.35
CA GLN A 20 8.41 -5.90 5.14
C GLN A 20 7.04 -5.97 4.46
N GLY A 21 6.13 -5.08 4.86
CA GLY A 21 4.81 -4.97 4.24
C GLY A 21 4.89 -4.65 2.74
N THR A 22 5.75 -3.69 2.34
CA THR A 22 5.95 -3.38 0.91
C THR A 22 6.55 -4.55 0.15
N PHE A 23 7.59 -5.20 0.70
CA PHE A 23 8.22 -6.37 0.08
C PHE A 23 7.20 -7.49 -0.18
N ALA A 24 6.43 -7.84 0.85
CA ALA A 24 5.40 -8.87 0.75
C ALA A 24 4.29 -8.51 -0.23
N SER A 25 3.83 -7.23 -0.20
CA SER A 25 2.80 -6.75 -1.11
C SER A 25 3.28 -6.76 -2.57
N PHE A 26 4.50 -6.31 -2.86
CA PHE A 26 5.06 -6.37 -4.20
C PHE A 26 5.12 -7.80 -4.72
N LEU A 27 5.65 -8.72 -3.91
CA LEU A 27 5.75 -10.12 -4.28
C LEU A 27 4.37 -10.73 -4.56
N THR A 28 3.39 -10.46 -3.70
CA THR A 28 2.03 -11.00 -3.87
C THR A 28 1.32 -10.39 -5.07
N CYS A 29 1.35 -9.06 -5.23
CA CYS A 29 0.69 -8.36 -6.32
C CYS A 29 1.22 -8.78 -7.70
N SER A 30 2.53 -8.90 -7.85
CA SER A 30 3.14 -9.31 -9.14
C SER A 30 2.86 -10.76 -9.52
N GLN A 31 2.30 -11.55 -8.60
CA GLN A 31 1.96 -12.96 -8.81
C GLN A 31 0.46 -13.20 -8.98
N CYS A 32 -0.38 -12.18 -8.84
CA CYS A 32 -1.84 -12.29 -8.98
C CYS A 32 -2.27 -12.70 -10.38
N ASP A 33 -1.66 -12.08 -11.40
CA ASP A 33 -1.96 -12.32 -12.82
C ASP A 33 -0.65 -12.31 -13.61
N GLU A 34 -0.42 -13.36 -14.41
CA GLU A 34 0.79 -13.49 -15.23
C GLU A 34 0.96 -12.36 -16.27
N LYS A 35 -0.12 -11.67 -16.63
CA LYS A 35 -0.08 -10.52 -17.54
C LYS A 35 0.23 -9.20 -16.85
N LYS A 36 0.02 -9.13 -15.54
CA LYS A 36 0.19 -7.94 -14.72
C LYS A 36 1.39 -8.13 -13.76
N ASP A 37 2.58 -7.96 -14.28
CA ASP A 37 3.84 -8.23 -13.57
C ASP A 37 4.65 -6.98 -13.19
N THR A 38 4.07 -5.80 -13.40
CA THR A 38 4.77 -4.52 -13.25
C THR A 38 4.14 -3.68 -12.14
N ILE A 39 4.98 -3.12 -11.26
CA ILE A 39 4.56 -2.15 -10.22
C ILE A 39 4.76 -0.73 -10.74
N LEU A 40 3.73 0.12 -10.65
CA LEU A 40 3.80 1.52 -11.03
C LEU A 40 4.07 2.40 -9.81
N PHE A 41 5.16 3.16 -9.83
CA PHE A 41 5.49 4.16 -8.81
C PHE A 41 5.00 5.54 -9.22
N ILE A 42 4.27 6.19 -8.32
CA ILE A 42 4.01 7.63 -8.39
C ILE A 42 5.14 8.30 -7.61
N ASP A 43 6.15 8.78 -8.33
CA ASP A 43 7.33 9.43 -7.78
C ASP A 43 7.09 10.93 -7.49
N PRO A 44 7.95 11.53 -6.67
CA PRO A 44 9.08 10.96 -5.98
C PRO A 44 8.64 9.97 -4.89
N GLY A 45 9.46 8.96 -4.62
CA GLY A 45 9.16 7.91 -3.64
C GLY A 45 10.40 7.45 -2.89
N PHE A 46 10.19 6.61 -1.86
CA PHE A 46 11.28 6.07 -1.07
C PHE A 46 12.11 5.07 -1.90
N PRO A 47 13.40 5.37 -2.20
CA PRO A 47 14.16 4.61 -3.21
C PRO A 47 14.37 3.13 -2.85
N VAL A 48 14.34 2.79 -1.56
CA VAL A 48 14.52 1.40 -1.10
C VAL A 48 13.39 0.49 -1.56
N GLN A 49 12.19 1.03 -1.81
CA GLN A 49 11.07 0.25 -2.35
C GLN A 49 11.37 -0.24 -3.79
N LYS A 50 11.98 0.61 -4.62
CA LYS A 50 12.45 0.19 -5.96
C LYS A 50 13.58 -0.84 -5.85
N GLN A 51 14.49 -0.66 -4.88
CA GLN A 51 15.54 -1.63 -4.61
C GLN A 51 14.99 -3.01 -4.23
N GLN A 52 13.84 -3.08 -3.50
CA GLN A 52 13.17 -4.36 -3.23
C GLN A 52 12.76 -5.08 -4.51
N LEU A 53 12.20 -4.35 -5.50
CA LEU A 53 11.83 -4.95 -6.79
C LEU A 53 13.05 -5.43 -7.57
N VAL A 54 14.15 -4.66 -7.56
CA VAL A 54 15.42 -5.10 -8.17
C VAL A 54 15.93 -6.40 -7.54
N VAL A 55 15.91 -6.49 -6.22
CA VAL A 55 16.32 -7.70 -5.48
C VAL A 55 15.45 -8.91 -5.83
N MET A 56 14.13 -8.69 -6.03
CA MET A 56 13.19 -9.73 -6.42
C MET A 56 13.20 -10.07 -7.91
N GLY A 57 13.95 -9.31 -8.75
CA GLY A 57 13.92 -9.46 -10.20
C GLY A 57 12.58 -9.06 -10.85
N GLN A 58 11.82 -8.16 -10.18
CA GLN A 58 10.52 -7.72 -10.64
C GLN A 58 10.59 -6.40 -11.40
N LYS A 59 9.59 -6.17 -12.25
CA LYS A 59 9.52 -4.99 -13.11
C LYS A 59 8.83 -3.83 -12.39
N TYR A 60 9.26 -2.62 -12.70
CA TYR A 60 8.53 -1.42 -12.32
C TYR A 60 8.59 -0.35 -13.41
N GLU A 61 7.58 0.50 -13.42
CA GLU A 61 7.52 1.75 -14.17
C GLU A 61 7.31 2.90 -13.20
N THR A 62 7.60 4.13 -13.64
CA THR A 62 7.53 5.30 -12.76
C THR A 62 7.18 6.57 -13.53
N PHE A 63 6.54 7.51 -12.86
CA PHE A 63 6.42 8.89 -13.32
C PHE A 63 6.46 9.85 -12.12
N ASP A 64 6.95 11.07 -12.34
CA ASP A 64 6.95 12.11 -11.31
C ASP A 64 5.58 12.80 -11.29
N VAL A 65 4.95 12.82 -10.11
CA VAL A 65 3.62 13.41 -9.92
C VAL A 65 3.65 14.94 -9.97
N TYR A 66 4.81 15.57 -9.85
CA TYR A 66 4.93 17.02 -9.78
C TYR A 66 4.29 17.72 -10.99
N ASP A 67 4.51 17.19 -12.19
CA ASP A 67 3.97 17.74 -13.43
C ASP A 67 2.51 17.32 -13.71
N TYR A 68 1.97 16.39 -12.92
CA TYR A 68 0.69 15.74 -13.14
C TYR A 68 -0.26 15.83 -11.94
N ARG A 69 -0.29 17.00 -11.26
CA ARG A 69 -1.21 17.23 -10.14
C ARG A 69 -2.64 17.54 -10.63
N GLY A 70 -3.63 17.22 -9.77
CA GLY A 70 -5.04 17.44 -10.08
C GLY A 70 -5.52 16.60 -11.27
N ASP A 71 -6.29 17.20 -12.17
CA ASP A 71 -6.91 16.48 -13.31
C ASP A 71 -5.90 15.82 -14.26
N LYS A 72 -4.70 16.39 -14.40
CA LYS A 72 -3.63 15.80 -15.22
C LYS A 72 -3.20 14.41 -14.74
N LEU A 73 -3.43 14.10 -13.47
CA LEU A 73 -3.11 12.80 -12.87
C LEU A 73 -3.91 11.68 -13.55
N LYS A 74 -5.18 11.94 -13.89
CA LYS A 74 -6.05 10.96 -14.54
C LYS A 74 -5.48 10.46 -15.86
N GLU A 75 -5.18 11.38 -16.78
CA GLU A 75 -4.63 11.05 -18.10
C GLU A 75 -3.29 10.33 -17.99
N LYS A 76 -2.44 10.80 -17.06
CA LYS A 76 -1.12 10.20 -16.85
C LYS A 76 -1.22 8.77 -16.34
N LEU A 77 -2.02 8.51 -15.31
CA LEU A 77 -2.25 7.17 -14.78
C LEU A 77 -2.86 6.25 -15.86
N GLU A 78 -3.88 6.70 -16.56
CA GLU A 78 -4.49 5.91 -17.63
C GLU A 78 -3.50 5.52 -18.72
N SER A 79 -2.53 6.38 -19.05
CA SER A 79 -1.51 6.08 -20.06
C SER A 79 -0.65 4.85 -19.70
N PHE A 80 -0.49 4.57 -18.40
CA PHE A 80 0.17 3.35 -17.91
C PHE A 80 -0.81 2.18 -17.84
N LEU A 81 -1.97 2.40 -17.23
CA LEU A 81 -2.94 1.34 -16.94
C LEU A 81 -3.52 0.68 -18.21
N LYS A 82 -3.70 1.47 -19.27
CA LYS A 82 -4.14 0.97 -20.60
C LYS A 82 -3.18 -0.04 -21.23
N LYS A 83 -1.91 -0.11 -20.78
CA LYS A 83 -0.95 -1.12 -21.25
C LYS A 83 -1.34 -2.54 -20.79
N GLY A 84 -2.10 -2.65 -19.69
CA GLY A 84 -2.61 -3.91 -19.16
C GLY A 84 -1.59 -4.75 -18.38
N ASN A 85 -0.38 -4.23 -18.11
CA ASN A 85 0.69 -4.94 -17.41
C ASN A 85 0.89 -4.52 -15.94
N ILE A 86 0.18 -3.48 -15.48
CA ILE A 86 0.31 -2.99 -14.12
C ILE A 86 -0.48 -3.86 -13.15
N SER A 87 0.20 -4.41 -12.15
CA SER A 87 -0.41 -5.18 -11.05
C SER A 87 -0.77 -4.31 -9.85
N ALA A 88 0.09 -3.35 -9.52
CA ALA A 88 -0.16 -2.43 -8.42
C ALA A 88 0.41 -1.04 -8.70
N ILE A 89 -0.18 -0.04 -8.02
CA ILE A 89 0.30 1.35 -7.95
C ILE A 89 0.81 1.56 -6.52
N ILE A 90 1.96 2.21 -6.36
CA ILE A 90 2.47 2.62 -5.04
C ILE A 90 2.81 4.10 -5.01
N TYR A 91 2.50 4.74 -3.88
CA TYR A 91 2.89 6.09 -3.50
C TYR A 91 2.90 6.24 -1.98
N SER A 92 3.56 7.28 -1.45
CA SER A 92 3.46 7.64 -0.03
C SER A 92 2.68 8.94 0.19
N ASN A 93 1.91 9.00 1.30
CA ASN A 93 1.05 10.14 1.62
C ASN A 93 0.97 10.38 3.15
N PRO A 94 1.59 11.43 3.69
CA PRO A 94 2.54 12.37 3.08
C PRO A 94 3.73 11.72 2.42
N ASN A 95 4.25 12.36 1.37
CA ASN A 95 5.31 11.80 0.54
C ASN A 95 6.70 11.98 1.16
N ASN A 96 7.55 10.98 1.02
CA ASN A 96 8.99 11.06 1.26
C ASN A 96 9.73 10.91 -0.10
N PRO A 97 10.55 11.88 -0.57
CA PRO A 97 11.12 13.01 0.21
C PRO A 97 10.42 14.36 0.01
N SER A 98 9.44 14.48 -0.90
CA SER A 98 8.92 15.78 -1.35
C SER A 98 7.97 16.47 -0.37
N TRP A 99 7.46 15.73 0.61
CA TRP A 99 6.38 16.16 1.50
C TRP A 99 5.06 16.53 0.79
N ILE A 100 4.88 16.12 -0.43
CA ILE A 100 3.60 16.27 -1.14
C ILE A 100 2.55 15.47 -0.39
N CYS A 101 1.41 16.11 -0.08
CA CYS A 101 0.21 15.44 0.35
C CYS A 101 -0.77 15.42 -0.84
N LEU A 102 -1.22 14.24 -1.21
CA LEU A 102 -2.24 14.07 -2.24
C LEU A 102 -3.58 14.56 -1.68
N LYS A 103 -4.31 15.29 -2.52
CA LYS A 103 -5.65 15.77 -2.20
C LYS A 103 -6.68 14.65 -2.37
N GLU A 104 -7.83 14.80 -1.76
CA GLU A 104 -8.94 13.85 -1.90
C GLU A 104 -9.35 13.60 -3.35
N GLU A 105 -9.32 14.65 -4.19
CA GLU A 105 -9.58 14.55 -5.64
C GLU A 105 -8.59 13.63 -6.34
N GLU A 106 -7.30 13.74 -5.99
CA GLU A 106 -6.22 12.93 -6.55
C GLU A 106 -6.32 11.47 -6.06
N LEU A 107 -6.64 11.27 -4.78
CA LEU A 107 -6.87 9.94 -4.21
C LEU A 107 -8.10 9.27 -4.83
N ARG A 108 -9.16 10.03 -5.11
CA ARG A 108 -10.33 9.55 -5.82
C ARG A 108 -10.00 9.09 -7.24
N ILE A 109 -9.23 9.89 -7.99
CA ILE A 109 -8.76 9.52 -9.33
C ILE A 109 -7.99 8.20 -9.28
N ILE A 110 -7.06 8.06 -8.33
CA ILE A 110 -6.28 6.83 -8.15
C ILE A 110 -7.21 5.64 -7.85
N GLY A 111 -8.14 5.79 -6.91
CA GLY A 111 -9.04 4.72 -6.48
C GLY A 111 -10.02 4.29 -7.57
N GLU A 112 -10.63 5.24 -8.28
CA GLU A 112 -11.53 4.96 -9.40
C GLU A 112 -10.83 4.22 -10.54
N LEU A 113 -9.63 4.69 -10.93
CA LEU A 113 -8.83 4.03 -11.96
C LEU A 113 -8.33 2.66 -11.50
N ALA A 114 -7.93 2.50 -10.25
CA ALA A 114 -7.54 1.20 -9.69
C ALA A 114 -8.69 0.19 -9.77
N THR A 115 -9.92 0.63 -9.49
CA THR A 115 -11.12 -0.20 -9.63
C THR A 115 -11.40 -0.52 -11.10
N GLN A 116 -11.35 0.49 -11.99
CA GLN A 116 -11.67 0.36 -13.41
C GLN A 116 -10.70 -0.59 -14.13
N TYR A 117 -9.41 -0.52 -13.83
CA TYR A 117 -8.36 -1.31 -14.48
C TYR A 117 -7.97 -2.56 -13.67
N ASP A 118 -8.67 -2.82 -12.58
CA ASP A 118 -8.39 -3.95 -11.69
C ASP A 118 -6.92 -4.01 -11.25
N VAL A 119 -6.46 -2.94 -10.61
CA VAL A 119 -5.10 -2.76 -10.10
C VAL A 119 -5.16 -2.55 -8.59
N ILE A 120 -4.17 -3.05 -7.86
CA ILE A 120 -4.10 -2.89 -6.40
C ILE A 120 -3.35 -1.60 -6.07
N VAL A 121 -3.84 -0.83 -5.10
CA VAL A 121 -3.16 0.37 -4.59
C VAL A 121 -2.43 0.04 -3.30
N LEU A 122 -1.13 0.30 -3.28
CA LEU A 122 -0.28 0.21 -2.11
C LEU A 122 -0.05 1.65 -1.60
N GLU A 123 -0.81 2.06 -0.60
CA GLU A 123 -0.68 3.39 -0.02
C GLU A 123 0.29 3.33 1.16
N ASP A 124 1.49 3.90 0.99
CA ASP A 124 2.50 3.97 2.05
C ASP A 124 2.22 5.17 2.97
N LEU A 125 1.69 4.86 4.13
CA LEU A 125 1.34 5.80 5.20
C LEU A 125 2.41 5.81 6.31
N ALA A 126 3.70 5.67 5.96
CA ALA A 126 4.79 5.75 6.93
C ALA A 126 4.82 7.08 7.70
N TYR A 127 4.31 8.16 7.10
CA TYR A 127 4.19 9.49 7.68
C TYR A 127 2.74 9.87 7.98
N PHE A 128 1.87 8.89 8.26
CA PHE A 128 0.46 9.15 8.53
C PHE A 128 0.30 10.13 9.71
N ALA A 129 -0.76 10.94 9.67
CA ALA A 129 -1.06 12.01 10.62
C ALA A 129 0.04 13.12 10.74
N MET A 130 1.01 13.15 9.83
CA MET A 130 2.08 14.15 9.83
C MET A 130 1.88 15.25 8.77
N ASP A 131 0.66 15.48 8.31
CA ASP A 131 0.32 16.70 7.57
C ASP A 131 0.05 17.83 8.57
N PHE A 132 1.07 18.63 8.83
CA PHE A 132 1.02 19.68 9.85
C PHE A 132 0.14 20.89 9.51
N ARG A 133 -0.55 20.87 8.38
CA ARG A 133 -1.54 21.90 8.02
C ARG A 133 -2.86 21.72 8.78
N GLN A 134 -3.09 20.56 9.36
CA GLN A 134 -4.26 20.21 10.15
C GLN A 134 -3.93 19.17 11.23
N ASP A 135 -4.73 19.12 12.28
CA ASP A 135 -4.55 18.14 13.37
C ASP A 135 -5.24 16.82 13.00
N LEU A 136 -4.47 15.86 12.51
CA LEU A 136 -4.91 14.50 12.16
C LEU A 136 -4.62 13.47 13.28
N SER A 137 -4.22 13.92 14.47
CA SER A 137 -3.74 13.06 15.55
C SER A 137 -4.86 12.45 16.41
N LYS A 138 -6.12 12.85 16.22
CA LYS A 138 -7.24 12.44 17.05
C LYS A 138 -7.97 11.24 16.49
N PRO A 139 -7.91 10.06 17.14
CA PRO A 139 -8.64 8.90 16.67
C PRO A 139 -10.15 9.14 16.76
N TYR A 140 -10.90 8.65 15.76
CA TYR A 140 -12.36 8.74 15.66
C TYR A 140 -12.94 10.17 15.58
N GLN A 141 -12.11 11.17 15.31
CA GLN A 141 -12.51 12.56 15.20
C GLN A 141 -11.97 13.17 13.90
N ALA A 142 -12.84 13.90 13.19
CA ALA A 142 -12.39 14.67 12.03
C ALA A 142 -11.51 15.87 12.46
N PRO A 143 -10.59 16.31 11.59
CA PRO A 143 -10.33 15.78 10.25
C PRO A 143 -9.58 14.45 10.29
N PHE A 144 -9.86 13.57 9.32
CA PHE A 144 -9.18 12.29 9.18
C PHE A 144 -8.04 12.36 8.16
N GLN A 145 -7.06 11.46 8.29
CA GLN A 145 -6.02 11.28 7.27
C GLN A 145 -6.68 10.91 5.94
N PRO A 146 -6.52 11.70 4.86
CA PRO A 146 -7.00 11.33 3.55
C PRO A 146 -6.35 10.04 3.06
N SER A 147 -7.15 9.14 2.49
CA SER A 147 -6.69 7.83 2.02
C SER A 147 -7.49 7.36 0.81
N VAL A 148 -6.84 6.60 -0.06
CA VAL A 148 -7.45 5.94 -1.21
C VAL A 148 -8.53 4.92 -0.79
N ALA A 149 -8.49 4.44 0.44
CA ALA A 149 -9.43 3.46 0.98
C ALA A 149 -10.90 3.92 0.96
N HIS A 150 -11.15 5.23 0.80
CA HIS A 150 -12.51 5.77 0.61
C HIS A 150 -13.03 5.66 -0.84
N TYR A 151 -12.18 5.30 -1.80
CA TYR A 151 -12.50 5.37 -3.23
C TYR A 151 -12.33 4.06 -3.99
N THR A 152 -11.81 3.02 -3.34
CA THR A 152 -11.65 1.68 -3.93
C THR A 152 -11.59 0.62 -2.82
N ASP A 153 -11.93 -0.61 -3.15
CA ASP A 153 -11.68 -1.80 -2.31
C ASP A 153 -10.38 -2.53 -2.70
N ASN A 154 -9.67 -2.06 -3.73
CA ASN A 154 -8.43 -2.69 -4.18
C ASN A 154 -7.22 -2.03 -3.53
N TYR A 155 -7.09 -2.11 -2.19
CA TYR A 155 -5.99 -1.45 -1.50
C TYR A 155 -5.32 -2.28 -0.41
N VAL A 156 -4.05 -1.95 -0.17
CA VAL A 156 -3.28 -2.28 1.02
C VAL A 156 -2.70 -0.98 1.58
N LEU A 157 -3.06 -0.63 2.82
CA LEU A 157 -2.46 0.50 3.53
C LEU A 157 -1.24 -0.02 4.32
N LEU A 158 -0.12 0.68 4.19
CA LEU A 158 1.15 0.31 4.82
C LEU A 158 1.48 1.34 5.90
N ILE A 159 1.05 1.09 7.13
CA ILE A 159 1.22 2.00 8.25
C ILE A 159 2.46 1.62 9.05
N SER A 160 3.27 2.60 9.42
CA SER A 160 4.53 2.38 10.13
C SER A 160 4.53 3.04 11.51
N GLY A 161 5.03 2.33 12.51
CA GLY A 161 5.34 2.91 13.82
C GLY A 161 6.62 3.77 13.83
N SER A 162 7.40 3.72 12.74
CA SER A 162 8.74 4.32 12.70
C SER A 162 8.76 5.85 12.84
N LYS A 163 7.74 6.55 12.29
CA LYS A 163 7.71 8.01 12.19
C LYS A 163 6.72 8.64 13.14
N ALA A 164 5.42 8.43 12.94
CA ALA A 164 4.37 9.02 13.76
C ALA A 164 4.51 8.70 15.27
N PHE A 165 5.06 7.54 15.60
CA PHE A 165 5.28 7.10 16.99
C PHE A 165 6.75 7.11 17.41
N SER A 166 7.67 7.63 16.59
CA SER A 166 9.12 7.63 16.87
C SER A 166 9.69 6.27 17.27
N TYR A 167 9.13 5.19 16.70
CA TYR A 167 9.38 3.81 17.14
C TYR A 167 10.16 3.00 16.10
N ALA A 168 11.04 3.67 15.35
CA ALA A 168 11.74 3.09 14.21
C ALA A 168 12.60 1.85 14.56
N GLY A 169 13.25 1.87 15.72
CA GLY A 169 14.14 0.78 16.17
C GLY A 169 13.40 -0.52 16.47
N GLN A 170 12.14 -0.47 16.82
CA GLN A 170 11.35 -1.65 17.21
C GLN A 170 10.78 -2.42 16.01
N ARG A 171 10.96 -1.90 14.81
CA ARG A 171 10.56 -2.59 13.55
C ARG A 171 9.12 -3.07 13.55
N ILE A 172 8.17 -2.18 13.83
CA ILE A 172 6.74 -2.48 13.85
C ILE A 172 5.96 -1.61 12.87
N GLY A 173 4.99 -2.20 12.23
CA GLY A 173 4.01 -1.58 11.35
C GLY A 173 2.81 -2.51 11.16
N VAL A 174 1.87 -2.10 10.37
CA VAL A 174 0.71 -2.89 10.00
C VAL A 174 0.41 -2.75 8.51
N SER A 175 0.13 -3.86 7.84
CA SER A 175 -0.47 -3.89 6.51
C SER A 175 -1.98 -4.06 6.68
N CYS A 176 -2.76 -3.05 6.27
CA CYS A 176 -4.22 -3.11 6.32
C CYS A 176 -4.76 -3.41 4.92
N ILE A 177 -5.30 -4.60 4.75
CA ILE A 177 -5.87 -5.08 3.48
C ILE A 177 -7.38 -4.88 3.52
N SER A 178 -8.00 -4.34 2.48
CA SER A 178 -9.46 -4.25 2.42
C SER A 178 -10.09 -5.64 2.51
N ASP A 179 -11.25 -5.76 3.13
CA ASP A 179 -11.93 -7.06 3.31
C ASP A 179 -12.19 -7.73 1.96
N LYS A 180 -12.58 -6.96 0.96
CA LYS A 180 -12.84 -7.48 -0.39
C LYS A 180 -11.59 -8.01 -1.07
N LEU A 181 -10.46 -7.29 -0.98
CA LEU A 181 -9.19 -7.75 -1.51
C LEU A 181 -8.65 -8.95 -0.73
N TYR A 182 -8.80 -8.94 0.61
CA TYR A 182 -8.36 -10.04 1.46
C TYR A 182 -8.95 -11.38 1.03
N HIS A 183 -10.26 -11.42 0.78
CA HIS A 183 -10.99 -12.63 0.39
C HIS A 183 -10.92 -12.94 -1.11
N ARG A 184 -10.29 -12.09 -1.90
CA ARG A 184 -10.23 -12.28 -3.35
C ARG A 184 -9.22 -13.33 -3.76
N SER A 185 -9.65 -14.29 -4.59
CA SER A 185 -8.77 -15.27 -5.23
C SER A 185 -8.24 -14.75 -6.56
N TYR A 186 -7.00 -15.11 -6.87
CA TYR A 186 -6.33 -14.76 -8.13
C TYR A 186 -5.77 -16.01 -8.79
N PRO A 187 -5.92 -16.17 -10.14
CA PRO A 187 -5.44 -17.35 -10.85
C PRO A 187 -3.94 -17.63 -10.67
N GLY A 188 -3.11 -16.60 -10.68
CA GLY A 188 -1.67 -16.72 -10.49
C GLY A 188 -1.30 -17.21 -9.08
N LEU A 189 -1.99 -16.71 -8.05
CA LEU A 189 -1.78 -17.16 -6.67
C LEU A 189 -2.25 -18.61 -6.49
N THR A 190 -3.41 -18.96 -7.03
CA THR A 190 -3.93 -20.35 -7.00
C THR A 190 -2.95 -21.32 -7.66
N LYS A 191 -2.43 -20.97 -8.83
CA LYS A 191 -1.46 -21.79 -9.56
C LYS A 191 -0.16 -21.98 -8.77
N ARG A 192 0.35 -20.94 -8.15
CA ARG A 192 1.64 -20.95 -7.44
C ARG A 192 1.58 -21.61 -6.06
N TYR A 193 0.53 -21.34 -5.31
CA TYR A 193 0.41 -21.74 -3.90
C TYR A 193 -0.60 -22.87 -3.65
N GLY A 194 -1.22 -23.39 -4.70
CA GLY A 194 -2.19 -24.49 -4.59
C GLY A 194 -3.56 -24.04 -4.08
N GLY A 195 -3.84 -22.74 -4.02
CA GLY A 195 -5.08 -22.15 -3.53
C GLY A 195 -4.84 -20.92 -2.65
N GLY A 196 -5.90 -20.44 -2.01
CA GLY A 196 -5.87 -19.29 -1.11
C GLY A 196 -6.37 -18.00 -1.74
N THR A 197 -6.69 -17.05 -0.87
CA THR A 197 -7.06 -15.67 -1.23
C THR A 197 -5.84 -14.76 -1.16
N PHE A 198 -5.97 -13.53 -1.65
CA PHE A 198 -4.88 -12.55 -1.58
C PHE A 198 -4.34 -12.40 -0.15
N GLY A 199 -5.24 -12.21 0.84
CA GLY A 199 -4.85 -12.03 2.24
C GLY A 199 -4.16 -13.26 2.81
N THR A 200 -4.72 -14.45 2.59
CA THR A 200 -4.13 -15.69 3.12
C THR A 200 -2.76 -16.00 2.49
N VAL A 201 -2.57 -15.70 1.20
CA VAL A 201 -1.28 -15.87 0.53
C VAL A 201 -0.26 -14.85 1.03
N LEU A 202 -0.66 -13.58 1.18
CA LEU A 202 0.25 -12.56 1.70
C LEU A 202 0.74 -12.93 3.11
N ILE A 203 -0.14 -13.46 3.98
CA ILE A 203 0.20 -13.79 5.36
C ILE A 203 1.02 -15.08 5.44
N HIS A 204 0.45 -16.21 4.97
CA HIS A 204 1.02 -17.52 5.26
C HIS A 204 2.25 -17.85 4.44
N PRO A 205 2.20 -17.96 3.10
CA PRO A 205 3.41 -18.32 2.36
C PRO A 205 4.40 -17.15 2.20
N VAL A 206 3.96 -15.88 2.27
CA VAL A 206 4.87 -14.75 2.03
C VAL A 206 5.40 -14.14 3.32
N LEU A 207 4.58 -13.52 4.15
CA LEU A 207 5.08 -12.87 5.39
C LEU A 207 5.67 -13.86 6.37
N TYR A 208 5.03 -15.02 6.55
CA TYR A 208 5.56 -16.05 7.45
C TYR A 208 6.92 -16.56 7.00
N ALA A 209 7.14 -16.74 5.69
CA ALA A 209 8.44 -17.14 5.16
C ALA A 209 9.52 -16.08 5.36
N LEU A 210 9.16 -14.79 5.46
CA LEU A 210 10.13 -13.70 5.65
C LEU A 210 10.60 -13.57 7.10
N SER A 211 9.73 -13.80 8.09
CA SER A 211 10.10 -13.54 9.50
C SER A 211 9.39 -14.40 10.52
N SER A 212 8.52 -15.34 10.13
CA SER A 212 7.66 -16.14 11.00
C SER A 212 6.72 -15.35 11.93
N GLY A 213 6.78 -14.04 11.92
CA GLY A 213 5.97 -13.15 12.76
C GLY A 213 6.66 -11.83 13.07
N THR A 214 6.08 -11.06 13.99
CA THR A 214 6.59 -9.76 14.44
C THR A 214 6.73 -9.72 15.95
N SER A 215 7.50 -8.74 16.46
CA SER A 215 7.75 -8.57 17.89
C SER A 215 6.45 -8.34 18.66
N HIS A 216 6.12 -9.25 19.58
CA HIS A 216 4.94 -9.17 20.45
C HIS A 216 4.99 -7.92 21.35
N SER A 217 6.14 -7.64 21.98
CA SER A 217 6.31 -6.48 22.83
C SER A 217 6.14 -5.15 22.07
N ALA A 218 6.60 -5.09 20.81
CA ALA A 218 6.40 -3.91 19.98
C ALA A 218 4.93 -3.70 19.58
N GLN A 219 4.17 -4.78 19.35
CA GLN A 219 2.73 -4.70 19.11
C GLN A 219 1.99 -4.17 20.32
N PHE A 220 2.28 -4.68 21.52
CA PHE A 220 1.66 -4.21 22.77
C PHE A 220 1.96 -2.72 23.05
N ALA A 221 3.17 -2.26 22.75
CA ALA A 221 3.54 -0.87 22.96
C ALA A 221 2.87 0.10 21.96
N MET A 222 2.30 -0.42 20.88
CA MET A 222 1.59 0.36 19.84
C MET A 222 0.07 0.32 20.01
N ALA A 223 -0.46 -0.61 20.79
CA ALA A 223 -1.89 -0.75 21.06
C ALA A 223 -2.38 0.20 22.15
#